data_2b9e8a9acaef6795a9579f7a1f0afef0
#
_entry.id   2b9e8a9acaef6795a9579f7a1f0afef0
#
_cell.length_a   1.000
_cell.length_b   1.000
_cell.length_c   1.000
_cell.angle_alpha   90.00
_cell.angle_beta   90.00
_cell.angle_gamma   90.00
#
_symmetry.space_group_name_H-M   'P 1'
#
loop_
_entity.id
_entity.type
_entity.pdbx_description
1 polymer ?
#
loop_
_entity_poly.entity_id
_entity_poly.type
_entity_poly.pdbx_seq_one_letter_code
_entity_poly.pdbx_strand_id
1 'polypeptide(L)'
;MVGMGTPIQTLPMSASHLKEVDIIGIFRYANTYPTGIKILSAGVLPSLDNMITHRYHGLSSTKEAFELASKTVDKDGNLVLKVLVEM
;
A
#
# COMPACT_ATOMS: atom_id res chain seq x y z
N MET A 1 -9.75 7.23 7.41
CA MET A 1 -8.70 7.91 6.61
C MET A 1 -7.42 7.12 6.77
N VAL A 2 -6.83 6.70 5.67
CA VAL A 2 -5.62 5.88 5.63
C VAL A 2 -4.59 6.58 4.73
N GLY A 3 -3.32 6.58 5.14
CA GLY A 3 -2.22 7.20 4.41
C GLY A 3 -1.65 8.41 5.12
N MET A 4 -0.47 8.85 4.71
CA MET A 4 0.26 9.91 5.42
C MET A 4 0.04 11.31 4.86
N GLY A 5 -0.37 11.51 3.65
CA GLY A 5 -0.70 12.81 3.06
C GLY A 5 0.08 14.03 3.59
N THR A 6 -0.52 15.19 3.46
CA THR A 6 0.00 16.43 4.08
C THR A 6 -0.52 16.57 5.51
N PRO A 7 0.26 17.17 6.45
CA PRO A 7 -0.16 17.33 7.85
C PRO A 7 -1.45 18.16 8.02
N ILE A 8 -1.69 19.09 7.12
CA ILE A 8 -2.88 19.96 7.13
C ILE A 8 -3.66 19.70 5.83
N GLN A 9 -4.93 19.37 5.98
CA GLN A 9 -5.83 19.10 4.85
C GLN A 9 -7.13 19.89 5.02
N THR A 10 -7.62 20.44 3.91
CA THR A 10 -8.92 21.09 3.86
C THR A 10 -9.95 20.08 3.37
N LEU A 11 -10.92 19.76 4.22
CA LEU A 11 -11.95 18.78 3.93
C LEU A 11 -13.34 19.40 4.03
N PRO A 12 -14.31 18.96 3.22
CA PRO A 12 -15.69 19.44 3.27
C PRO A 12 -16.46 18.83 4.47
N MET A 13 -16.10 19.22 5.68
CA MET A 13 -16.65 18.65 6.93
C MET A 13 -18.17 18.75 7.00
N SER A 14 -18.77 19.83 6.48
CA SER A 14 -20.23 19.97 6.43
C SER A 14 -20.91 18.86 5.63
N ALA A 15 -20.26 18.36 4.57
CA ALA A 15 -20.79 17.26 3.79
C ALA A 15 -20.84 15.94 4.58
N SER A 16 -19.89 15.71 5.51
CA SER A 16 -19.93 14.53 6.39
C SER A 16 -21.06 14.63 7.40
N HIS A 17 -21.29 15.81 8.00
CA HIS A 17 -22.39 16.03 8.94
C HIS A 17 -23.76 15.81 8.30
N LEU A 18 -23.97 16.33 7.08
CA LEU A 18 -25.24 16.18 6.37
C LEU A 18 -25.52 14.74 5.91
N LYS A 19 -24.49 13.90 5.86
CA LYS A 19 -24.60 12.47 5.49
C LYS A 19 -24.50 11.53 6.68
N GLU A 20 -24.37 12.05 7.89
CA GLU A 20 -24.18 11.25 9.12
C GLU A 20 -23.05 10.22 9.00
N VAL A 21 -21.91 10.65 8.44
CA VAL A 21 -20.74 9.79 8.20
C VAL A 21 -19.68 10.01 9.29
N ASP A 22 -19.20 8.93 9.86
CA ASP A 22 -18.08 8.94 10.78
C ASP A 22 -16.75 9.13 10.07
N ILE A 23 -15.88 9.98 10.62
CA ILE A 23 -14.51 10.15 10.15
C ILE A 23 -13.56 9.56 11.18
N ILE A 24 -12.97 8.41 10.82
CA ILE A 24 -12.09 7.67 11.72
C ILE A 24 -10.64 7.79 11.22
N GLY A 25 -9.77 8.30 12.10
CA GLY A 25 -8.32 8.30 11.86
C GLY A 25 -7.73 6.92 12.12
N ILE A 26 -6.88 6.45 11.19
CA ILE A 26 -6.15 5.19 11.34
C ILE A 26 -4.66 5.48 11.19
N PHE A 27 -3.87 5.01 12.14
CA PHE A 27 -2.42 5.08 12.07
C PHE A 27 -1.81 3.69 12.09
N ARG A 28 -1.22 3.29 10.94
CA ARG A 28 -0.60 1.97 10.76
C ARG A 28 -1.58 0.82 11.04
N TYR A 29 -1.21 -0.10 11.92
CA TYR A 29 -1.94 -1.33 12.21
C TYR A 29 -1.75 -1.73 13.68
N ALA A 30 -2.75 -2.39 14.25
CA ALA A 30 -2.67 -2.99 15.58
C ALA A 30 -3.26 -4.41 15.54
N ASN A 31 -2.47 -5.40 15.97
CA ASN A 31 -2.88 -6.81 16.07
C ASN A 31 -3.39 -7.45 14.75
N THR A 32 -3.00 -6.92 13.60
CA THR A 32 -3.49 -7.38 12.29
C THR A 32 -2.64 -8.46 11.64
N TYR A 33 -1.38 -8.65 12.07
CA TYR A 33 -0.49 -9.66 11.49
C TYR A 33 -1.05 -11.09 11.56
N PRO A 34 -1.54 -11.58 12.73
CA PRO A 34 -2.10 -12.92 12.80
C PRO A 34 -3.30 -13.12 11.87
N THR A 35 -4.14 -12.10 11.74
CA THR A 35 -5.29 -12.12 10.82
C THR A 35 -4.84 -12.14 9.36
N GLY A 36 -3.86 -11.29 9.01
CA GLY A 36 -3.28 -11.26 7.67
C GLY A 36 -2.68 -12.61 7.26
N ILE A 37 -1.90 -13.24 8.16
CA ILE A 37 -1.32 -14.56 7.93
C ILE A 37 -2.39 -15.62 7.72
N LYS A 38 -3.47 -15.61 8.51
CA LYS A 38 -4.59 -16.56 8.35
C LYS A 38 -5.28 -16.40 7.00
N ILE A 39 -5.53 -15.17 6.56
CA ILE A 39 -6.15 -14.88 5.25
C ILE A 39 -5.25 -15.37 4.11
N LEU A 40 -3.95 -15.11 4.18
CA LEU A 40 -2.97 -15.59 3.19
C LEU A 40 -2.91 -17.10 3.15
N SER A 41 -2.83 -17.76 4.32
CA SER A 41 -2.75 -19.23 4.42
C SER A 41 -4.02 -19.92 3.95
N ALA A 42 -5.17 -19.27 4.06
CA ALA A 42 -6.45 -19.80 3.60
C ALA A 42 -6.60 -19.81 2.07
N GLY A 43 -5.74 -19.08 1.32
CA GLY A 43 -5.80 -19.02 -0.13
C GLY A 43 -7.09 -18.40 -0.72
N VAL A 44 -7.86 -17.69 0.10
CA VAL A 44 -9.15 -17.11 -0.31
C VAL A 44 -9.01 -15.87 -1.20
N LEU A 45 -7.79 -15.34 -1.32
CA LEU A 45 -7.49 -14.16 -2.15
C LEU A 45 -6.40 -14.49 -3.18
N PRO A 46 -6.75 -15.14 -4.29
CA PRO A 46 -5.76 -15.60 -5.28
C PRO A 46 -5.01 -14.47 -5.98
N SER A 47 -5.54 -13.25 -5.93
CA SER A 47 -4.91 -12.07 -6.55
C SER A 47 -3.83 -11.40 -5.70
N LEU A 48 -3.56 -11.88 -4.47
CA LEU A 48 -2.55 -11.28 -3.60
C LEU A 48 -1.12 -11.39 -4.17
N ASP A 49 -0.84 -12.44 -4.92
CA ASP A 49 0.46 -12.60 -5.58
C ASP A 49 0.73 -11.48 -6.60
N ASN A 50 -0.32 -10.92 -7.19
CA ASN A 50 -0.23 -9.80 -8.11
C ASN A 50 0.12 -8.46 -7.44
N MET A 51 0.12 -8.40 -6.11
CA MET A 51 0.57 -7.21 -5.38
C MET A 51 2.07 -6.99 -5.50
N ILE A 52 2.87 -8.06 -5.71
CA ILE A 52 4.30 -7.95 -5.99
C ILE A 52 4.44 -7.66 -7.47
N THR A 53 4.48 -6.39 -7.81
CA THR A 53 4.51 -5.95 -9.20
C THR A 53 5.90 -5.99 -9.82
N HIS A 54 6.94 -5.83 -9.00
CA HIS A 54 8.33 -5.78 -9.49
C HIS A 54 9.25 -6.59 -8.59
N ARG A 55 10.15 -7.37 -9.21
CA ARG A 55 11.15 -8.18 -8.52
C ARG A 55 12.53 -7.83 -9.03
N TYR A 56 13.46 -7.64 -8.13
CA TYR A 56 14.87 -7.41 -8.39
C TYR A 56 15.70 -8.49 -7.69
N HIS A 57 16.85 -8.83 -8.24
CA HIS A 57 17.72 -9.84 -7.67
C HIS A 57 19.09 -9.26 -7.34
N GLY A 58 19.59 -9.62 -6.17
CA GLY A 58 20.89 -9.25 -5.67
C GLY A 58 21.01 -7.80 -5.17
N LEU A 59 22.02 -7.54 -4.36
CA LEU A 59 22.27 -6.23 -3.75
C LEU A 59 22.57 -5.14 -4.79
N SER A 60 23.17 -5.48 -5.92
CA SER A 60 23.51 -4.52 -6.96
C SER A 60 22.31 -3.81 -7.57
N SER A 61 21.13 -4.42 -7.54
CA SER A 61 19.88 -3.87 -8.07
C SER A 61 19.08 -3.05 -7.05
N THR A 62 19.54 -2.98 -5.79
CA THR A 62 18.81 -2.32 -4.71
C THR A 62 18.56 -0.83 -5.00
N LYS A 63 19.54 -0.12 -5.54
CA LYS A 63 19.38 1.30 -5.89
C LYS A 63 18.24 1.51 -6.88
N GLU A 64 18.21 0.72 -7.93
CA GLU A 64 17.18 0.79 -8.97
C GLU A 64 15.79 0.43 -8.40
N ALA A 65 15.74 -0.58 -7.53
CA ALA A 65 14.52 -0.96 -6.83
C ALA A 65 13.94 0.18 -5.98
N PHE A 66 14.77 0.91 -5.25
CA PHE A 66 14.36 2.08 -4.47
C PHE A 66 13.90 3.24 -5.36
N GLU A 67 14.60 3.49 -6.45
CA GLU A 67 14.19 4.52 -7.42
C GLU A 67 12.82 4.20 -8.04
N LEU A 68 12.56 2.93 -8.33
CA LEU A 68 11.25 2.49 -8.83
C LEU A 68 10.17 2.58 -7.75
N ALA A 69 10.47 2.15 -6.53
CA ALA A 69 9.50 2.17 -5.42
C ALA A 69 9.03 3.58 -5.04
N SER A 70 9.75 4.63 -5.44
CA SER A 70 9.33 6.02 -5.25
C SER A 70 8.32 6.51 -6.31
N LYS A 71 8.04 5.70 -7.33
CA LYS A 71 7.14 6.05 -8.44
C LYS A 71 5.82 5.31 -8.32
N THR A 72 4.78 5.84 -8.92
CA THR A 72 3.46 5.20 -9.01
C THR A 72 3.31 4.30 -10.22
N VAL A 73 4.11 4.58 -11.28
CA VAL A 73 4.15 3.80 -12.51
C VAL A 73 5.59 3.60 -12.96
N ASP A 74 5.86 2.48 -13.61
CA ASP A 74 7.14 2.20 -14.23
C ASP A 74 7.31 2.91 -15.59
N LYS A 75 8.43 2.66 -16.27
CA LYS A 75 8.73 3.24 -17.59
C LYS A 75 7.80 2.75 -18.72
N ASP A 76 7.16 1.61 -18.52
CA ASP A 76 6.24 0.98 -19.47
C ASP A 76 4.77 1.30 -19.16
N GLY A 77 4.52 2.12 -18.12
CA GLY A 77 3.19 2.56 -17.69
C GLY A 77 2.48 1.57 -16.75
N ASN A 78 3.16 0.52 -16.26
CA ASN A 78 2.58 -0.42 -15.31
C ASN A 78 2.59 0.14 -13.91
N LEU A 79 1.56 -0.20 -13.15
CA LEU A 79 1.42 0.23 -11.76
C LEU A 79 2.51 -0.35 -10.87
N VAL A 80 3.13 0.49 -10.05
CA VAL A 80 4.09 0.09 -9.03
C VAL A 80 3.37 0.00 -7.67
N LEU A 81 3.14 -1.21 -7.17
CA LEU A 81 2.52 -1.45 -5.86
C LEU A 81 3.54 -1.95 -4.83
N LYS A 82 4.19 -3.06 -5.13
CA LYS A 82 5.20 -3.67 -4.27
C LYS A 82 6.42 -4.05 -5.06
N VAL A 83 7.56 -3.52 -4.64
CA VAL A 83 8.88 -3.86 -5.16
C VAL A 83 9.57 -4.79 -4.18
N LEU A 84 10.03 -5.95 -4.63
CA LEU A 84 10.75 -6.95 -3.85
C LEU A 84 12.19 -7.05 -4.34
N VAL A 85 13.14 -7.09 -3.41
CA VAL A 85 14.55 -7.41 -3.69
C VAL A 85 14.84 -8.77 -3.07
N GLU A 86 15.17 -9.72 -3.90
CA GLU A 86 15.53 -11.10 -3.50
C GLU A 86 17.06 -11.21 -3.45
N MET A 87 17.58 -11.81 -2.37
CA MET A 87 19.02 -11.96 -2.11
C MET A 87 19.52 -13.31 -2.57
#